data_38ed4c2b8fef963ffddc6842f40e7618
#
_entry.id   38ed4c2b8fef963ffddc6842f40e7618
#
_cell.length_a   1.000
_cell.length_b   1.000
_cell.length_c   1.000
_cell.angle_alpha   90.00
_cell.angle_beta   90.00
_cell.angle_gamma   90.00
#
_symmetry.space_group_name_H-M   'P 1'
#
loop_
_entity.id
_entity.type
_entity.pdbx_description
1 polymer ?
#
loop_
_entity_poly.entity_id
_entity_poly.type
_entity_poly.pdbx_seq_one_letter_code
_entity_poly.pdbx_strand_id
1 'polypeptide(L)'
;MNGQKQKFSELKKQAREAMAGRCGTLVGATAINLFLTFSCSLIPTLIFSGTTLYDIIFLNLTLFLFSLLLSLFQAGYLKICLSTLREEPISVGDMLYAFYHHPDQYVLMFLIINGISSVIALISSIPGFQYLSSPSAELTLGTALSIEAELSSLMNVYVYKLIGSLVSTLVLVPFSLSTFVMNDAPGIGPIQAIRQSFAMMKKNFFRYILLLLSFLGLEILASCSCAIGFLWVMPYMQITMAAFYQERKDVLYPASEPVGYDTDSFGSGTDL
;
A
#
# COMPACT_ATOMS: atom_id res chain seq x y z
N MET A 1 -11.55 -3.37 -28.98
CA MET A 1 -12.24 -4.21 -27.98
C MET A 1 -13.09 -3.30 -27.13
N ASN A 2 -14.40 -3.60 -26.97
CA ASN A 2 -15.36 -2.72 -26.33
C ASN A 2 -14.96 -2.38 -24.89
N GLY A 3 -14.96 -1.10 -24.54
CA GLY A 3 -14.69 -0.55 -23.22
C GLY A 3 -15.70 -0.96 -22.13
N GLN A 4 -16.15 -2.23 -22.14
CA GLN A 4 -17.03 -2.81 -21.14
C GLN A 4 -16.22 -3.12 -19.87
N LYS A 5 -16.69 -2.60 -18.74
CA LYS A 5 -16.15 -2.91 -17.41
C LYS A 5 -16.26 -4.42 -17.16
N GLN A 6 -15.13 -5.10 -16.97
CA GLN A 6 -15.11 -6.53 -16.65
C GLN A 6 -15.79 -6.80 -15.29
N LYS A 7 -16.46 -7.95 -15.16
CA LYS A 7 -17.01 -8.38 -13.87
C LYS A 7 -15.90 -8.74 -12.89
N PHE A 8 -16.11 -8.55 -11.59
CA PHE A 8 -15.13 -8.93 -10.55
C PHE A 8 -14.74 -10.41 -10.64
N SER A 9 -15.68 -11.27 -11.01
CA SER A 9 -15.42 -12.70 -11.20
C SER A 9 -14.41 -12.96 -12.33
N GLU A 10 -14.42 -12.15 -13.38
CA GLU A 10 -13.48 -12.27 -14.52
C GLU A 10 -12.08 -11.83 -14.12
N LEU A 11 -11.93 -10.67 -13.41
CA LEU A 11 -10.65 -10.21 -12.88
C LEU A 11 -10.04 -11.25 -11.92
N LYS A 12 -10.86 -11.82 -11.04
CA LYS A 12 -10.45 -12.87 -10.12
C LYS A 12 -10.11 -14.18 -10.84
N LYS A 13 -10.81 -14.50 -11.92
CA LYS A 13 -10.52 -15.67 -12.74
C LYS A 13 -9.17 -15.51 -13.45
N GLN A 14 -8.93 -14.38 -14.11
CA GLN A 14 -7.65 -14.05 -14.74
C GLN A 14 -6.48 -14.16 -13.75
N ALA A 15 -6.64 -13.62 -12.54
CA ALA A 15 -5.61 -13.72 -11.50
C ALA A 15 -5.31 -15.17 -11.11
N ARG A 16 -6.32 -16.04 -10.98
CA ARG A 16 -6.12 -17.45 -10.64
C ARG A 16 -5.44 -18.22 -11.78
N GLU A 17 -5.82 -17.95 -13.02
CA GLU A 17 -5.22 -18.56 -14.20
C GLU A 17 -3.74 -18.14 -14.33
N ALA A 18 -3.44 -16.84 -14.14
CA ALA A 18 -2.08 -16.33 -14.18
C ALA A 18 -1.18 -16.91 -13.05
N MET A 19 -1.74 -17.22 -11.89
CA MET A 19 -1.02 -17.87 -10.79
C MET A 19 -0.71 -19.35 -11.07
N ALA A 20 -1.48 -20.01 -11.91
CA ALA A 20 -1.31 -21.43 -12.20
C ALA A 20 0.08 -21.72 -12.77
N GLY A 21 0.82 -22.64 -12.16
CA GLY A 21 2.19 -22.98 -12.54
C GLY A 21 3.29 -22.03 -12.02
N ARG A 22 2.95 -20.87 -11.42
CA ARG A 22 3.91 -19.86 -10.94
C ARG A 22 3.84 -19.63 -9.43
N CYS A 23 3.05 -20.42 -8.72
CA CYS A 23 2.80 -20.26 -7.28
C CYS A 23 4.07 -20.25 -6.44
N GLY A 24 5.10 -21.05 -6.79
CA GLY A 24 6.34 -21.13 -6.02
C GLY A 24 7.08 -19.79 -5.92
N THR A 25 7.27 -19.10 -7.04
CA THR A 25 7.93 -17.79 -7.09
C THR A 25 7.09 -16.73 -6.37
N LEU A 26 5.76 -16.73 -6.58
CA LEU A 26 4.84 -15.79 -5.95
C LEU A 26 4.79 -15.97 -4.43
N VAL A 27 4.66 -17.19 -3.95
CA VAL A 27 4.68 -17.51 -2.51
C VAL A 27 6.02 -17.15 -1.90
N GLY A 28 7.14 -17.45 -2.57
CA GLY A 28 8.49 -17.08 -2.13
C GLY A 28 8.65 -15.55 -2.01
N ALA A 29 8.25 -14.79 -3.04
CA ALA A 29 8.29 -13.34 -3.02
C ALA A 29 7.38 -12.75 -1.91
N THR A 30 6.19 -13.33 -1.72
CA THR A 30 5.27 -12.91 -0.65
C THR A 30 5.86 -13.21 0.73
N ALA A 31 6.47 -14.39 0.93
CA ALA A 31 7.11 -14.76 2.19
C ALA A 31 8.25 -13.80 2.54
N ILE A 32 9.10 -13.44 1.58
CA ILE A 32 10.17 -12.45 1.77
C ILE A 32 9.59 -11.10 2.14
N ASN A 33 8.55 -10.64 1.42
CA ASN A 33 7.92 -9.35 1.71
C ASN A 33 7.30 -9.31 3.12
N LEU A 34 6.58 -10.36 3.53
CA LEU A 34 6.00 -10.48 4.87
C LEU A 34 7.09 -10.52 5.95
N PHE A 35 8.17 -11.31 5.73
CA PHE A 35 9.29 -11.39 6.66
C PHE A 35 9.98 -10.03 6.84
N LEU A 36 10.27 -9.32 5.74
CA LEU A 36 10.86 -7.98 5.79
C LEU A 36 9.95 -7.00 6.52
N THR A 37 8.65 -6.99 6.20
CA THR A 37 7.68 -6.10 6.85
C THR A 37 7.60 -6.38 8.35
N PHE A 38 7.52 -7.64 8.75
CA PHE A 38 7.48 -8.04 10.15
C PHE A 38 8.76 -7.65 10.90
N SER A 39 9.92 -7.94 10.31
CA SER A 39 11.23 -7.62 10.94
C SER A 39 11.42 -6.10 11.08
N CYS A 40 11.12 -5.33 10.03
CA CYS A 40 11.25 -3.86 10.05
C CYS A 40 10.25 -3.17 10.98
N SER A 41 9.11 -3.78 11.28
CA SER A 41 8.16 -3.25 12.26
C SER A 41 8.52 -3.65 13.70
N LEU A 42 9.01 -4.88 13.89
CA LEU A 42 9.31 -5.42 15.23
C LEU A 42 10.60 -4.84 15.82
N ILE A 43 11.68 -4.75 15.04
CA ILE A 43 12.98 -4.31 15.53
C ILE A 43 12.94 -2.92 16.19
N PRO A 44 12.37 -1.87 15.58
CA PRO A 44 12.30 -0.56 16.23
C PRO A 44 11.47 -0.57 17.51
N THR A 45 10.37 -1.32 17.55
CA THR A 45 9.52 -1.41 18.74
C THR A 45 10.17 -2.12 19.91
N LEU A 46 11.15 -3.02 19.65
CA LEU A 46 11.95 -3.66 20.70
C LEU A 46 13.08 -2.76 21.21
N ILE A 47 13.61 -1.86 20.37
CA ILE A 47 14.72 -0.95 20.74
C ILE A 47 14.19 0.27 21.51
N PHE A 48 13.08 0.84 21.04
CA PHE A 48 12.51 2.04 21.64
C PHE A 48 11.31 1.68 22.51
N SER A 49 11.43 1.92 23.82
CA SER A 49 10.37 1.61 24.79
C SER A 49 9.10 2.47 24.64
N GLY A 50 9.21 3.60 23.95
CA GLY A 50 8.10 4.55 23.74
C GLY A 50 7.65 5.29 25.01
N THR A 51 8.45 5.25 26.08
CA THR A 51 8.11 5.85 27.37
C THR A 51 8.51 7.32 27.46
N THR A 52 9.53 7.74 26.73
CA THR A 52 9.97 9.14 26.69
C THR A 52 9.58 9.80 25.37
N LEU A 53 9.49 11.14 25.37
CA LEU A 53 9.23 11.90 24.15
C LEU A 53 10.29 11.63 23.08
N TYR A 54 11.55 11.47 23.47
CA TYR A 54 12.65 11.11 22.57
C TYR A 54 12.43 9.73 21.95
N ASP A 55 12.08 8.73 22.73
CA ASP A 55 11.81 7.38 22.25
C ASP A 55 10.69 7.38 21.20
N ILE A 56 9.61 8.14 21.46
CA ILE A 56 8.47 8.25 20.55
C ILE A 56 8.91 8.87 19.21
N ILE A 57 9.69 9.95 19.25
CA ILE A 57 10.19 10.63 18.04
C ILE A 57 11.10 9.70 17.25
N PHE A 58 12.10 9.07 17.90
CA PHE A 58 13.05 8.17 17.24
C PHE A 58 12.36 6.92 16.70
N LEU A 59 11.41 6.34 17.43
CA LEU A 59 10.60 5.23 16.97
C LEU A 59 9.85 5.58 15.67
N ASN A 60 9.12 6.69 15.65
CA ASN A 60 8.36 7.11 14.47
C ASN A 60 9.27 7.45 13.28
N LEU A 61 10.42 8.10 13.52
CA LEU A 61 11.40 8.39 12.48
C LEU A 61 11.96 7.09 11.88
N THR A 62 12.33 6.14 12.72
CA THR A 62 12.89 4.85 12.28
C THR A 62 11.85 4.04 11.51
N LEU A 63 10.61 3.98 11.99
CA LEU A 63 9.51 3.33 11.28
C LEU A 63 9.23 3.98 9.92
N PHE A 64 9.31 5.31 9.84
CA PHE A 64 9.15 6.05 8.58
C PHE A 64 10.26 5.71 7.59
N LEU A 65 11.52 5.67 8.01
CA LEU A 65 12.65 5.30 7.15
C LEU A 65 12.53 3.85 6.66
N PHE A 66 12.15 2.92 7.55
CA PHE A 66 11.89 1.53 7.14
C PHE A 66 10.71 1.42 6.20
N SER A 67 9.66 2.21 6.36
CA SER A 67 8.52 2.20 5.45
C SER A 67 8.91 2.62 4.02
N LEU A 68 9.84 3.57 3.86
CA LEU A 68 10.38 3.95 2.55
C LEU A 68 11.17 2.80 1.92
N LEU A 69 12.03 2.14 2.70
CA LEU A 69 12.78 0.98 2.23
C LEU A 69 11.85 -0.18 1.80
N LEU A 70 10.87 -0.52 2.64
CA LEU A 70 9.88 -1.55 2.35
C LEU A 70 9.04 -1.24 1.12
N SER A 71 8.76 0.04 0.87
CA SER A 71 8.00 0.48 -0.30
C SER A 71 8.73 0.18 -1.62
N LEU A 72 10.07 0.20 -1.64
CA LEU A 72 10.86 -0.20 -2.81
C LEU A 72 10.73 -1.72 -3.07
N PHE A 73 10.81 -2.55 -2.02
CA PHE A 73 10.56 -3.99 -2.15
C PHE A 73 9.12 -4.27 -2.59
N GLN A 74 8.15 -3.52 -2.07
CA GLN A 74 6.76 -3.62 -2.48
C GLN A 74 6.57 -3.26 -3.96
N ALA A 75 7.29 -2.26 -4.49
CA ALA A 75 7.24 -1.93 -5.92
C ALA A 75 7.75 -3.09 -6.79
N GLY A 76 8.86 -3.72 -6.40
CA GLY A 76 9.38 -4.92 -7.07
C GLY A 76 8.40 -6.10 -7.00
N TYR A 77 7.77 -6.31 -5.84
CA TYR A 77 6.73 -7.33 -5.69
C TYR A 77 5.52 -7.07 -6.61
N LEU A 78 5.07 -5.82 -6.74
CA LEU A 78 4.00 -5.46 -7.68
C LEU A 78 4.43 -5.62 -9.14
N LYS A 79 5.72 -5.45 -9.46
CA LYS A 79 6.27 -5.78 -10.78
C LYS A 79 6.13 -7.27 -11.07
N ILE A 80 6.50 -8.14 -10.12
CA ILE A 80 6.32 -9.59 -10.25
C ILE A 80 4.85 -9.94 -10.51
N CYS A 81 3.91 -9.32 -9.76
CA CYS A 81 2.48 -9.55 -9.94
C CYS A 81 1.98 -9.11 -11.32
N LEU A 82 2.47 -7.97 -11.82
CA LEU A 82 2.11 -7.46 -13.16
C LEU A 82 2.68 -8.34 -14.27
N SER A 83 3.96 -8.75 -14.16
CA SER A 83 4.61 -9.66 -15.12
C SER A 83 3.97 -11.06 -15.10
N THR A 84 3.50 -11.53 -13.92
CA THR A 84 2.73 -12.77 -13.81
C THR A 84 1.45 -12.71 -14.63
N LEU A 85 0.70 -11.61 -14.51
CA LEU A 85 -0.54 -11.40 -15.27
C LEU A 85 -0.30 -11.37 -16.79
N ARG A 86 0.86 -10.88 -17.22
CA ARG A 86 1.25 -10.77 -18.63
C ARG A 86 1.94 -12.03 -19.17
N GLU A 87 2.01 -13.07 -18.35
CA GLU A 87 2.69 -14.32 -18.68
C GLU A 87 4.19 -14.15 -18.99
N GLU A 88 4.80 -13.04 -18.57
CA GLU A 88 6.23 -12.78 -18.68
C GLU A 88 7.03 -13.69 -17.72
N PRO A 89 8.32 -13.95 -17.99
CA PRO A 89 9.18 -14.66 -17.05
C PRO A 89 9.32 -13.85 -15.77
N ILE A 90 9.23 -14.53 -14.62
CA ILE A 90 9.32 -13.91 -13.30
C ILE A 90 10.44 -14.54 -12.47
N SER A 91 11.13 -13.72 -11.71
CA SER A 91 12.16 -14.13 -10.77
C SER A 91 11.95 -13.47 -9.41
N VAL A 92 12.36 -14.14 -8.34
CA VAL A 92 12.38 -13.51 -7.00
C VAL A 92 13.32 -12.29 -6.97
N GLY A 93 14.37 -12.30 -7.82
CA GLY A 93 15.26 -11.15 -7.99
C GLY A 93 14.56 -9.87 -8.46
N ASP A 94 13.41 -9.99 -9.14
CA ASP A 94 12.62 -8.83 -9.61
C ASP A 94 12.04 -8.01 -8.44
N MET A 95 12.07 -8.52 -7.21
CA MET A 95 11.76 -7.73 -6.01
C MET A 95 12.70 -6.53 -5.83
N LEU A 96 13.91 -6.60 -6.38
CA LEU A 96 14.88 -5.52 -6.36
C LEU A 96 14.75 -4.57 -7.56
N TYR A 97 13.75 -4.76 -8.42
CA TYR A 97 13.56 -3.97 -9.65
C TYR A 97 13.62 -2.46 -9.41
N ALA A 98 12.92 -1.95 -8.39
CA ALA A 98 12.89 -0.52 -8.07
C ALA A 98 14.25 0.03 -7.59
N PHE A 99 15.15 -0.81 -7.09
CA PHE A 99 16.51 -0.39 -6.69
C PHE A 99 17.44 -0.15 -7.87
N TYR A 100 17.21 -0.86 -8.99
CA TYR A 100 18.05 -0.77 -10.19
C TYR A 100 17.48 0.15 -11.26
N HIS A 101 16.16 0.42 -11.23
CA HIS A 101 15.45 1.22 -12.24
C HIS A 101 14.90 2.51 -11.62
N HIS A 102 15.67 3.59 -11.67
CA HIS A 102 15.28 4.93 -11.18
C HIS A 102 14.80 4.95 -9.71
N PRO A 103 15.61 4.49 -8.74
CA PRO A 103 15.20 4.41 -7.34
C PRO A 103 14.81 5.77 -6.75
N ASP A 104 15.41 6.86 -7.23
CA ASP A 104 15.08 8.24 -6.89
C ASP A 104 13.60 8.58 -7.13
N GLN A 105 13.06 8.16 -8.26
CA GLN A 105 11.66 8.41 -8.62
C GLN A 105 10.68 7.59 -7.76
N TYR A 106 11.02 6.32 -7.48
CA TYR A 106 10.24 5.49 -6.57
C TYR A 106 10.27 6.05 -5.15
N VAL A 107 11.46 6.43 -4.64
CA VAL A 107 11.58 7.04 -3.31
C VAL A 107 10.76 8.31 -3.22
N LEU A 108 10.81 9.20 -4.22
CA LEU A 108 10.03 10.43 -4.21
C LEU A 108 8.51 10.15 -4.22
N MET A 109 8.06 9.20 -5.02
CA MET A 109 6.65 8.79 -5.03
C MET A 109 6.21 8.26 -3.66
N PHE A 110 7.00 7.35 -3.08
CA PHE A 110 6.67 6.77 -1.78
C PHE A 110 6.83 7.76 -0.63
N LEU A 111 7.74 8.73 -0.73
CA LEU A 111 7.84 9.83 0.23
C LEU A 111 6.52 10.63 0.29
N ILE A 112 5.92 10.92 -0.86
CA ILE A 112 4.63 11.62 -0.93
C ILE A 112 3.53 10.74 -0.31
N ILE A 113 3.44 9.47 -0.71
CA ILE A 113 2.38 8.56 -0.25
C ILE A 113 2.51 8.26 1.25
N ASN A 114 3.71 7.89 1.71
CA ASN A 114 3.97 7.62 3.12
C ASN A 114 3.90 8.89 3.97
N GLY A 115 4.27 10.05 3.43
CA GLY A 115 4.10 11.34 4.10
C GLY A 115 2.63 11.64 4.40
N ILE A 116 1.75 11.48 3.42
CA ILE A 116 0.30 11.65 3.60
C ILE A 116 -0.23 10.66 4.65
N SER A 117 0.17 9.38 4.54
CA SER A 117 -0.22 8.34 5.51
C SER A 117 0.25 8.66 6.92
N SER A 118 1.48 9.14 7.08
CA SER A 118 2.06 9.52 8.38
C SER A 118 1.33 10.70 9.02
N VAL A 119 0.94 11.71 8.24
CA VAL A 119 0.14 12.83 8.75
C VAL A 119 -1.21 12.35 9.28
N ILE A 120 -1.91 11.48 8.54
CA ILE A 120 -3.19 10.91 9.00
C ILE A 120 -2.98 10.07 10.27
N ALA A 121 -1.92 9.27 10.33
CA ALA A 121 -1.58 8.45 11.49
C ALA A 121 -1.27 9.31 12.71
N LEU A 122 -0.54 10.42 12.56
CA LEU A 122 -0.27 11.38 13.64
C LEU A 122 -1.55 12.02 14.17
N ILE A 123 -2.42 12.49 13.28
CA ILE A 123 -3.72 13.08 13.67
C ILE A 123 -4.56 12.06 14.45
N SER A 124 -4.62 10.82 13.99
CA SER A 124 -5.40 9.76 14.66
C SER A 124 -4.79 9.29 15.99
N SER A 125 -3.52 9.61 16.26
CA SER A 125 -2.83 9.27 17.51
C SER A 125 -3.00 10.33 18.61
N ILE A 126 -3.47 11.55 18.29
CA ILE A 126 -3.64 12.66 19.26
C ILE A 126 -4.48 12.26 20.49
N PRO A 127 -5.64 11.57 20.36
CA PRO A 127 -6.43 11.17 21.52
C PRO A 127 -5.68 10.20 22.46
N GLY A 128 -4.85 9.33 21.89
CA GLY A 128 -4.00 8.43 22.68
C GLY A 128 -2.93 9.18 23.48
N PHE A 129 -2.34 10.20 22.89
CA PHE A 129 -1.35 11.05 23.57
C PHE A 129 -1.99 11.87 24.70
N GLN A 130 -3.19 12.43 24.50
CA GLN A 130 -3.94 13.13 25.53
C GLN A 130 -4.28 12.22 26.72
N TYR A 131 -4.58 10.95 26.47
CA TYR A 131 -4.81 9.96 27.51
C TYR A 131 -3.56 9.69 28.34
N LEU A 132 -2.40 9.46 27.68
CA LEU A 132 -1.13 9.21 28.38
C LEU A 132 -0.66 10.41 29.23
N SER A 133 -1.00 11.63 28.83
CA SER A 133 -0.60 12.87 29.50
C SER A 133 -1.61 13.34 30.58
N SER A 134 -2.72 12.62 30.75
CA SER A 134 -3.73 13.01 31.76
C SER A 134 -3.28 12.60 33.16
N PRO A 135 -3.39 13.51 34.17
CA PRO A 135 -3.00 13.20 35.54
C PRO A 135 -3.78 12.05 36.20
N SER A 136 -4.91 11.68 35.61
CA SER A 136 -5.74 10.56 36.07
C SER A 136 -5.10 9.18 35.79
N ALA A 137 -4.13 9.07 34.89
CA ALA A 137 -3.44 7.80 34.60
C ALA A 137 -2.51 7.37 35.76
N GLU A 138 -1.97 8.31 36.53
CA GLU A 138 -1.06 8.00 37.66
C GLU A 138 -1.79 7.67 38.98
N LEU A 139 -3.04 8.11 39.17
CA LEU A 139 -3.72 8.07 40.50
C LEU A 139 -4.72 6.92 40.67
N THR A 140 -5.00 6.12 39.62
CA THR A 140 -6.11 5.16 39.62
C THR A 140 -5.69 3.70 39.63
N LEU A 141 -4.46 3.39 40.00
CA LEU A 141 -4.00 2.00 40.12
C LEU A 141 -4.55 1.36 41.40
N GLY A 142 -5.79 0.87 41.41
CA GLY A 142 -6.21 0.07 42.54
C GLY A 142 -7.71 -0.13 42.85
N THR A 143 -8.63 0.44 42.09
CA THR A 143 -10.07 0.23 42.36
C THR A 143 -10.81 -0.29 41.12
N ALA A 144 -11.88 -1.06 41.32
CA ALA A 144 -12.70 -1.62 40.22
C ALA A 144 -13.28 -0.54 39.29
N LEU A 145 -13.58 0.64 39.81
CA LEU A 145 -14.01 1.82 39.06
C LEU A 145 -12.91 2.36 38.10
N SER A 146 -11.63 2.13 38.45
CA SER A 146 -10.49 2.53 37.63
C SER A 146 -10.34 1.63 36.41
N ILE A 147 -10.66 0.34 36.52
CA ILE A 147 -10.56 -0.64 35.40
C ILE A 147 -11.59 -0.30 34.31
N GLU A 148 -12.82 0.08 34.67
CA GLU A 148 -13.83 0.46 33.69
C GLU A 148 -13.47 1.77 32.95
N ALA A 149 -12.95 2.76 33.70
CA ALA A 149 -12.50 4.03 33.12
C ALA A 149 -11.28 3.82 32.20
N GLU A 150 -10.34 2.98 32.61
CA GLU A 150 -9.16 2.63 31.82
C GLU A 150 -9.54 1.84 30.54
N LEU A 151 -10.43 0.86 30.67
CA LEU A 151 -10.96 0.10 29.54
C LEU A 151 -11.70 0.99 28.53
N SER A 152 -12.53 1.92 29.01
CA SER A 152 -13.27 2.86 28.16
C SER A 152 -12.34 3.80 27.39
N SER A 153 -11.27 4.27 28.02
CA SER A 153 -10.29 5.15 27.38
C SER A 153 -9.40 4.39 26.38
N LEU A 154 -9.00 3.17 26.68
CA LEU A 154 -8.32 2.29 25.72
C LEU A 154 -9.24 2.00 24.50
N MET A 155 -10.51 1.70 24.73
CA MET A 155 -11.50 1.53 23.67
C MET A 155 -11.60 2.76 22.78
N ASN A 156 -11.64 3.96 23.36
CA ASN A 156 -11.66 5.21 22.58
C ASN A 156 -10.40 5.36 21.71
N VAL A 157 -9.20 5.11 22.26
CA VAL A 157 -7.95 5.16 21.49
C VAL A 157 -7.97 4.19 20.31
N TYR A 158 -8.45 2.96 20.52
CA TYR A 158 -8.58 1.98 19.43
C TYR A 158 -9.59 2.40 18.38
N VAL A 159 -10.73 2.98 18.78
CA VAL A 159 -11.75 3.48 17.85
C VAL A 159 -11.17 4.61 16.98
N TYR A 160 -10.45 5.57 17.56
CA TYR A 160 -9.79 6.63 16.77
C TYR A 160 -8.73 6.09 15.82
N LYS A 161 -7.93 5.11 16.24
CA LYS A 161 -6.96 4.44 15.35
C LYS A 161 -7.66 3.69 14.22
N LEU A 162 -8.76 3.01 14.50
CA LEU A 162 -9.57 2.32 13.49
C LEU A 162 -10.14 3.32 12.47
N ILE A 163 -10.73 4.41 12.93
CA ILE A 163 -11.24 5.47 12.06
C ILE A 163 -10.09 6.06 11.22
N GLY A 164 -8.95 6.37 11.84
CA GLY A 164 -7.77 6.87 11.14
C GLY A 164 -7.24 5.92 10.07
N SER A 165 -7.23 4.61 10.33
CA SER A 165 -6.82 3.60 9.35
C SER A 165 -7.80 3.51 8.18
N LEU A 166 -9.11 3.59 8.43
CA LEU A 166 -10.13 3.62 7.40
C LEU A 166 -10.01 4.87 6.52
N VAL A 167 -9.84 6.04 7.15
CA VAL A 167 -9.62 7.31 6.43
C VAL A 167 -8.35 7.23 5.59
N SER A 168 -7.24 6.74 6.17
CA SER A 168 -5.98 6.54 5.45
C SER A 168 -6.17 5.64 4.22
N THR A 169 -6.85 4.51 4.40
CA THR A 169 -7.14 3.58 3.30
C THR A 169 -7.93 4.28 2.18
N LEU A 170 -8.99 5.01 2.52
CA LEU A 170 -9.81 5.72 1.52
C LEU A 170 -9.03 6.83 0.80
N VAL A 171 -8.20 7.58 1.52
CA VAL A 171 -7.35 8.64 0.94
C VAL A 171 -6.27 8.06 0.03
N LEU A 172 -5.74 6.87 0.37
CA LEU A 172 -4.66 6.23 -0.40
C LEU A 172 -5.16 5.40 -1.59
N VAL A 173 -6.44 5.06 -1.68
CA VAL A 173 -7.03 4.35 -2.83
C VAL A 173 -6.66 4.99 -4.18
N PRO A 174 -6.75 6.32 -4.40
CA PRO A 174 -6.39 6.93 -5.67
C PRO A 174 -4.90 6.78 -6.04
N PHE A 175 -4.03 6.55 -5.05
CA PHE A 175 -2.59 6.35 -5.26
C PHE A 175 -2.22 4.89 -5.52
N SER A 176 -3.11 3.94 -5.27
CA SER A 176 -2.81 2.50 -5.29
C SER A 176 -2.32 1.98 -6.64
N LEU A 177 -2.74 2.60 -7.75
CA LEU A 177 -2.31 2.22 -9.10
C LEU A 177 -1.01 2.91 -9.54
N SER A 178 -0.50 3.92 -8.82
CA SER A 178 0.68 4.69 -9.24
C SER A 178 1.94 3.82 -9.36
N THR A 179 2.11 2.85 -8.47
CA THR A 179 3.23 1.90 -8.54
C THR A 179 3.16 0.99 -9.77
N PHE A 180 1.94 0.55 -10.16
CA PHE A 180 1.76 -0.20 -11.41
C PHE A 180 2.08 0.66 -12.64
N VAL A 181 1.69 1.94 -12.63
CA VAL A 181 2.03 2.89 -13.71
C VAL A 181 3.54 3.04 -13.84
N MET A 182 4.27 3.23 -12.73
CA MET A 182 5.73 3.35 -12.75
C MET A 182 6.42 2.06 -13.20
N ASN A 183 5.92 0.90 -12.77
CA ASN A 183 6.45 -0.41 -13.17
C ASN A 183 6.23 -0.69 -14.66
N ASP A 184 5.19 -0.10 -15.24
CA ASP A 184 4.79 -0.32 -16.64
C ASP A 184 5.45 0.66 -17.62
N ALA A 185 5.76 1.86 -17.17
CA ALA A 185 6.41 2.90 -17.97
C ALA A 185 7.68 3.40 -17.24
N PRO A 186 8.83 2.71 -17.42
CA PRO A 186 10.08 3.11 -16.82
C PRO A 186 10.49 4.52 -17.30
N GLY A 187 10.78 5.42 -16.35
CA GLY A 187 11.14 6.80 -16.66
C GLY A 187 9.98 7.82 -16.57
N ILE A 188 8.76 7.35 -16.31
CA ILE A 188 7.67 8.28 -15.98
C ILE A 188 7.95 8.94 -14.62
N GLY A 189 7.79 10.27 -14.55
CA GLY A 189 7.98 10.99 -13.30
C GLY A 189 6.95 10.60 -12.23
N PRO A 190 7.30 10.63 -10.94
CA PRO A 190 6.43 10.18 -9.84
C PRO A 190 5.11 10.96 -9.78
N ILE A 191 5.13 12.25 -10.01
CA ILE A 191 3.91 13.10 -10.05
C ILE A 191 3.00 12.71 -11.21
N GLN A 192 3.59 12.38 -12.36
CA GLN A 192 2.83 11.95 -13.53
C GLN A 192 2.19 10.58 -13.32
N ALA A 193 2.91 9.63 -12.68
CA ALA A 193 2.37 8.33 -12.29
C ALA A 193 1.18 8.47 -11.32
N ILE A 194 1.32 9.33 -10.31
CA ILE A 194 0.22 9.65 -9.39
C ILE A 194 -0.97 10.25 -10.16
N ARG A 195 -0.74 11.23 -11.04
CA ARG A 195 -1.79 11.87 -11.84
C ARG A 195 -2.55 10.87 -12.72
N GLN A 196 -1.83 9.93 -13.34
CA GLN A 196 -2.45 8.87 -14.14
C GLN A 196 -3.27 7.91 -13.26
N SER A 197 -2.75 7.54 -12.08
CA SER A 197 -3.50 6.74 -11.11
C SER A 197 -4.82 7.39 -10.72
N PHE A 198 -4.81 8.70 -10.43
CA PHE A 198 -6.02 9.47 -10.14
C PHE A 198 -6.99 9.49 -11.33
N ALA A 199 -6.50 9.66 -12.56
CA ALA A 199 -7.33 9.64 -13.76
C ALA A 199 -8.04 8.28 -13.94
N MET A 200 -7.33 7.17 -13.72
CA MET A 200 -7.89 5.82 -13.76
C MET A 200 -8.94 5.58 -12.68
N MET A 201 -8.75 6.18 -11.48
CA MET A 201 -9.63 6.01 -10.33
C MET A 201 -10.87 6.91 -10.36
N LYS A 202 -10.82 8.09 -10.98
CA LYS A 202 -11.87 9.13 -10.92
C LYS A 202 -13.31 8.63 -11.13
N LYS A 203 -13.52 7.63 -12.01
CA LYS A 203 -14.85 7.05 -12.28
C LYS A 203 -14.99 5.61 -11.78
N ASN A 204 -13.98 5.08 -11.11
CA ASN A 204 -13.89 3.67 -10.72
C ASN A 204 -13.54 3.49 -9.23
N PHE A 205 -13.51 4.57 -8.47
CA PHE A 205 -13.17 4.59 -7.04
C PHE A 205 -14.01 3.59 -6.23
N PHE A 206 -15.33 3.69 -6.30
CA PHE A 206 -16.22 2.77 -5.59
C PHE A 206 -16.10 1.33 -6.09
N ARG A 207 -15.87 1.13 -7.40
CA ARG A 207 -15.67 -0.19 -7.98
C ARG A 207 -14.39 -0.84 -7.44
N TYR A 208 -13.33 -0.07 -7.29
CA TYR A 208 -12.07 -0.55 -6.69
C TYR A 208 -12.26 -0.89 -5.21
N ILE A 209 -12.94 -0.05 -4.43
CA ILE A 209 -13.28 -0.35 -3.03
C ILE A 209 -14.12 -1.61 -2.92
N LEU A 210 -15.15 -1.79 -3.74
CA LEU A 210 -15.95 -3.01 -3.75
C LEU A 210 -15.12 -4.25 -4.12
N LEU A 211 -14.14 -4.10 -5.01
CA LEU A 211 -13.20 -5.16 -5.33
C LEU A 211 -12.35 -5.53 -4.10
N LEU A 212 -11.80 -4.54 -3.38
CA LEU A 212 -11.08 -4.76 -2.11
C LEU A 212 -11.97 -5.45 -1.08
N LEU A 213 -13.17 -4.93 -0.84
CA LEU A 213 -14.13 -5.51 0.10
C LEU A 213 -14.49 -6.97 -0.24
N SER A 214 -14.45 -7.33 -1.53
CA SER A 214 -14.72 -8.71 -1.95
C SER A 214 -13.62 -9.71 -1.56
N PHE A 215 -12.48 -9.25 -1.01
CA PHE A 215 -11.42 -10.08 -0.46
C PHE A 215 -11.47 -10.21 1.06
N LEU A 216 -12.28 -9.39 1.77
CA LEU A 216 -12.37 -9.42 3.24
C LEU A 216 -12.63 -10.82 3.81
N GLY A 217 -13.50 -11.58 3.18
CA GLY A 217 -13.77 -12.96 3.63
C GLY A 217 -12.53 -13.86 3.57
N LEU A 218 -11.70 -13.70 2.52
CA LEU A 218 -10.44 -14.44 2.37
C LEU A 218 -9.38 -13.94 3.35
N GLU A 219 -9.32 -12.64 3.63
CA GLU A 219 -8.40 -12.05 4.60
C GLU A 219 -8.71 -12.51 6.02
N ILE A 220 -10.00 -12.54 6.40
CA ILE A 220 -10.43 -13.10 7.69
C ILE A 220 -10.04 -14.58 7.80
N LEU A 221 -10.28 -15.37 6.76
CA LEU A 221 -9.89 -16.77 6.73
C LEU A 221 -8.38 -16.95 6.82
N ALA A 222 -7.60 -16.11 6.12
CA ALA A 222 -6.14 -16.10 6.17
C ALA A 222 -5.63 -15.73 7.58
N SER A 223 -6.26 -14.78 8.25
CA SER A 223 -5.94 -14.41 9.64
C SER A 223 -6.20 -15.57 10.61
N CYS A 224 -7.29 -16.30 10.43
CA CYS A 224 -7.59 -17.49 11.24
C CYS A 224 -6.61 -18.65 11.06
N SER A 225 -5.88 -18.70 9.94
CA SER A 225 -4.85 -19.70 9.65
C SER A 225 -3.45 -19.34 10.21
N CYS A 226 -3.36 -18.58 11.29
CA CYS A 226 -2.10 -18.07 11.85
C CYS A 226 -1.24 -17.33 10.80
N ALA A 227 -1.89 -16.55 9.95
CA ALA A 227 -1.29 -15.76 8.87
C ALA A 227 -0.66 -16.57 7.71
N ILE A 228 -0.62 -17.92 7.77
CA ILE A 228 -0.10 -18.76 6.69
C ILE A 228 -0.92 -18.56 5.40
N GLY A 229 -2.23 -18.36 5.52
CA GLY A 229 -3.12 -18.10 4.39
C GLY A 229 -2.75 -16.85 3.58
N PHE A 230 -2.09 -15.85 4.18
CA PHE A 230 -1.65 -14.66 3.46
C PHE A 230 -0.62 -14.93 2.37
N LEU A 231 0.14 -16.04 2.46
CA LEU A 231 1.08 -16.44 1.42
C LEU A 231 0.42 -16.68 0.06
N TRP A 232 -0.87 -17.04 0.06
CA TRP A 232 -1.68 -17.26 -1.15
C TRP A 232 -2.65 -16.13 -1.43
N VAL A 233 -3.26 -15.57 -0.39
CA VAL A 233 -4.27 -14.51 -0.53
C VAL A 233 -3.64 -13.22 -1.02
N MET A 234 -2.46 -12.85 -0.51
CA MET A 234 -1.74 -11.64 -0.91
C MET A 234 -1.40 -11.60 -2.41
N PRO A 235 -0.68 -12.58 -3.01
CA PRO A 235 -0.40 -12.56 -4.44
C PRO A 235 -1.68 -12.62 -5.27
N TYR A 236 -2.68 -13.39 -4.86
CA TYR A 236 -3.98 -13.44 -5.54
C TYR A 236 -4.66 -12.07 -5.59
N MET A 237 -4.69 -11.36 -4.48
CA MET A 237 -5.23 -10.01 -4.41
C MET A 237 -4.44 -9.04 -5.29
N GLN A 238 -3.11 -9.03 -5.19
CA GLN A 238 -2.25 -8.11 -5.94
C GLN A 238 -2.32 -8.35 -7.46
N ILE A 239 -2.40 -9.60 -7.91
CA ILE A 239 -2.58 -9.92 -9.34
C ILE A 239 -3.98 -9.49 -9.80
N THR A 240 -5.02 -9.62 -8.96
CA THR A 240 -6.35 -9.09 -9.28
C THR A 240 -6.34 -7.57 -9.41
N MET A 241 -5.55 -6.85 -8.57
CA MET A 241 -5.35 -5.40 -8.71
C MET A 241 -4.57 -5.05 -9.98
N ALA A 242 -3.57 -5.85 -10.35
CA ALA A 242 -2.85 -5.71 -11.62
C ALA A 242 -3.80 -5.90 -12.82
N ALA A 243 -4.74 -6.87 -12.76
CA ALA A 243 -5.76 -7.06 -13.79
C ALA A 243 -6.72 -5.86 -13.89
N PHE A 244 -7.12 -5.29 -12.73
CA PHE A 244 -7.90 -4.07 -12.71
C PHE A 244 -7.12 -2.88 -13.32
N TYR A 245 -5.84 -2.74 -12.99
CA TYR A 245 -4.95 -1.74 -13.59
C TYR A 245 -4.89 -1.90 -15.13
N GLN A 246 -4.65 -3.12 -15.62
CA GLN A 246 -4.56 -3.40 -17.05
C GLN A 246 -5.88 -3.07 -17.76
N GLU A 247 -7.03 -3.45 -17.20
CA GLU A 247 -8.35 -3.07 -17.71
C GLU A 247 -8.51 -1.55 -17.84
N ARG A 248 -8.05 -0.79 -16.84
CA ARG A 248 -8.15 0.67 -16.85
C ARG A 248 -7.18 1.33 -17.82
N LYS A 249 -5.99 0.77 -17.93
CA LYS A 249 -5.00 1.22 -18.92
C LYS A 249 -5.52 1.05 -20.34
N ASP A 250 -6.06 -0.11 -20.67
CA ASP A 250 -6.57 -0.42 -22.02
C ASP A 250 -7.78 0.45 -22.42
N VAL A 251 -8.57 0.90 -21.43
CA VAL A 251 -9.70 1.82 -21.67
C VAL A 251 -9.27 3.25 -21.86
N LEU A 252 -8.27 3.72 -21.11
CA LEU A 252 -7.82 5.12 -21.16
C LEU A 252 -6.73 5.36 -22.21
N TYR A 253 -5.92 4.35 -22.48
CA TYR A 253 -4.79 4.39 -23.42
C TYR A 253 -4.86 3.17 -24.33
N PRO A 254 -5.81 3.11 -25.29
CA PRO A 254 -5.90 2.00 -26.23
C PRO A 254 -4.61 1.90 -27.06
N ALA A 255 -4.15 0.67 -27.32
CA ALA A 255 -2.88 0.36 -27.98
C ALA A 255 -2.72 0.91 -29.43
N SER A 256 -3.74 1.61 -29.96
CA SER A 256 -3.71 2.24 -31.28
C SER A 256 -3.04 3.62 -31.30
N GLU A 257 -2.75 4.22 -30.15
CA GLU A 257 -1.93 5.43 -30.09
C GLU A 257 -0.62 5.07 -29.37
N PRO A 258 0.57 5.25 -30.03
CA PRO A 258 1.81 5.27 -29.28
C PRO A 258 1.65 6.35 -28.22
N VAL A 259 1.88 6.02 -26.96
CA VAL A 259 1.83 6.99 -25.85
C VAL A 259 2.86 8.07 -26.18
N GLY A 260 2.38 9.11 -26.85
CA GLY A 260 3.14 10.33 -27.06
C GLY A 260 3.30 10.95 -25.68
N TYR A 261 4.47 10.76 -25.10
CA TYR A 261 4.90 11.60 -23.99
C TYR A 261 5.04 12.99 -24.61
N ASP A 262 4.07 13.87 -24.40
CA ASP A 262 4.22 15.28 -24.71
C ASP A 262 5.37 15.85 -23.86
N THR A 263 6.59 15.62 -24.36
CA THR A 263 7.82 16.28 -23.88
C THR A 263 7.86 17.73 -24.40
N ASP A 264 6.97 18.11 -25.29
CA ASP A 264 7.04 19.37 -26.01
C ASP A 264 6.28 20.56 -25.39
N SER A 265 5.72 20.41 -24.19
CA SER A 265 5.05 21.53 -23.51
C SER A 265 5.94 22.36 -22.57
N PHE A 266 7.24 22.08 -22.54
CA PHE A 266 8.20 22.91 -21.79
C PHE A 266 9.39 23.27 -22.67
N GLY A 267 9.27 24.30 -23.48
CA GLY A 267 10.44 24.84 -24.14
C GLY A 267 10.23 25.54 -25.47
N SER A 268 9.44 26.59 -25.52
CA SER A 268 9.67 27.66 -26.47
C SER A 268 9.08 28.98 -25.95
N GLY A 269 9.82 29.60 -25.10
CA GLY A 269 9.59 30.94 -24.58
C GLY A 269 10.90 31.66 -24.42
N THR A 270 11.67 31.71 -25.54
CA THR A 270 12.76 32.66 -25.69
C THR A 270 12.76 33.16 -27.13
N ASP A 271 11.97 34.20 -27.36
CA ASP A 271 12.24 35.20 -28.38
C ASP A 271 11.64 36.53 -27.91
N LEU A 272 12.54 37.43 -27.50
CA LEU A 272 12.64 38.87 -27.56
C LEU A 272 13.18 39.45 -26.25
#